data_7af70ac7bf9da7a4b3fa9c8a3445c282
#
_entry.id   7af70ac7bf9da7a4b3fa9c8a3445c282
#
_cell.length_a   1.000
_cell.length_b   1.000
_cell.length_c   1.000
_cell.angle_alpha   90.00
_cell.angle_beta   90.00
_cell.angle_gamma   90.00
#
_symmetry.space_group_name_H-M   'P 1'
#
loop_
_entity.id
_entity.type
_entity.pdbx_description
1 polymer ?
#
loop_
_entity_poly.entity_id
_entity_poly.type
_entity_poly.pdbx_seq_one_letter_code
_entity_poly.pdbx_strand_id
1 'polypeptide(L)'
;CNVDRTPGREKMSGTAEQGYLHCGPSGAGHFVKMVHNGIEYGMMQAYAEGLNVIKNANVGKRTHEKDAETSPLRNPEYFQYDMNLADVAEVWRRGSVVASWLLDLTAQALAESPTLDDFSGKVSDSGEGRWTAQAAIEEGVPTRVLSASLYSRFDSRGANEFQNKVLSAMRKAFGGHHEKK
;
A
#
# COMPACT_ATOMS: atom_id res chain seq x y z
N CYS A 1 -11.31 22.03 -7.29
CA CYS A 1 -10.34 21.53 -8.29
C CYS A 1 -11.03 21.27 -9.62
N ASN A 2 -11.03 22.27 -10.50
CA ASN A 2 -11.55 22.11 -11.86
C ASN A 2 -10.42 21.56 -12.76
N VAL A 3 -10.20 20.24 -12.74
CA VAL A 3 -9.26 19.62 -13.64
C VAL A 3 -10.05 18.77 -14.63
N ASP A 4 -10.08 19.20 -15.88
CA ASP A 4 -10.55 18.35 -16.98
C ASP A 4 -9.48 17.27 -17.22
N ARG A 5 -9.64 16.14 -16.53
CA ARG A 5 -8.70 15.00 -16.60
C ARG A 5 -9.01 14.02 -17.73
N THR A 6 -10.06 14.29 -18.50
CA THR A 6 -10.46 13.41 -19.60
C THR A 6 -10.70 14.24 -20.85
N PRO A 7 -9.62 14.69 -21.53
CA PRO A 7 -9.75 15.43 -22.78
C PRO A 7 -10.60 14.66 -23.80
N GLY A 8 -11.53 15.35 -24.45
CA GLY A 8 -12.42 14.75 -25.45
C GLY A 8 -13.63 14.00 -24.89
N ARG A 9 -13.80 13.94 -23.57
CA ARG A 9 -15.04 13.43 -22.95
C ARG A 9 -16.16 14.47 -23.14
N GLU A 10 -17.35 13.97 -23.51
CA GLU A 10 -18.54 14.83 -23.57
C GLU A 10 -18.81 15.45 -22.17
N LYS A 11 -19.02 16.75 -22.15
CA LYS A 11 -19.33 17.45 -20.88
C LYS A 11 -20.77 17.13 -20.47
N MET A 12 -20.92 16.58 -19.29
CA MET A 12 -22.22 16.36 -18.65
C MET A 12 -22.56 17.62 -17.85
N SER A 13 -23.79 18.07 -17.92
CA SER A 13 -24.26 19.18 -17.08
C SER A 13 -24.42 18.71 -15.63
N GLY A 14 -23.74 19.36 -14.69
CA GLY A 14 -23.91 19.04 -13.28
C GLY A 14 -22.76 19.50 -12.39
N THR A 15 -23.01 19.44 -11.08
CA THR A 15 -22.05 19.90 -10.07
C THR A 15 -20.85 18.96 -9.91
N ALA A 16 -20.99 17.68 -10.27
CA ALA A 16 -19.92 16.68 -10.20
C ALA A 16 -18.72 17.08 -11.07
N GLU A 17 -18.95 17.62 -12.28
CA GLU A 17 -17.89 18.13 -13.16
C GLU A 17 -17.19 19.38 -12.59
N GLN A 18 -17.87 20.09 -11.72
CA GLN A 18 -17.33 21.27 -11.02
C GLN A 18 -16.60 20.87 -9.73
N GLY A 19 -16.52 19.57 -9.41
CA GLY A 19 -15.79 19.04 -8.27
C GLY A 19 -16.57 19.02 -6.95
N TYR A 20 -17.89 19.12 -6.99
CA TYR A 20 -18.74 19.00 -5.80
C TYR A 20 -20.06 18.25 -6.09
N LEU A 21 -20.60 17.59 -5.09
CA LEU A 21 -21.81 16.79 -5.20
C LEU A 21 -22.61 16.79 -3.91
N HIS A 22 -23.92 16.97 -3.99
CA HIS A 22 -24.83 16.66 -2.91
C HIS A 22 -25.12 15.15 -2.91
N CYS A 23 -24.56 14.41 -1.93
CA CYS A 23 -24.59 12.94 -1.90
C CYS A 23 -25.89 12.35 -1.34
N GLY A 24 -26.77 13.16 -0.76
CA GLY A 24 -28.02 12.69 -0.12
C GLY A 24 -28.29 13.32 1.25
N PRO A 25 -29.06 12.65 2.11
CA PRO A 25 -29.41 13.16 3.44
C PRO A 25 -28.19 13.42 4.33
N SER A 26 -28.43 14.06 5.48
CA SER A 26 -27.36 14.35 6.46
C SER A 26 -26.54 13.09 6.78
N GLY A 27 -25.22 13.21 6.70
CA GLY A 27 -24.30 12.09 6.86
C GLY A 27 -23.78 11.47 5.55
N ALA A 28 -24.53 11.54 4.44
CA ALA A 28 -24.14 10.89 3.19
C ALA A 28 -22.78 11.41 2.64
N GLY A 29 -22.51 12.70 2.73
CA GLY A 29 -21.23 13.27 2.32
C GLY A 29 -20.05 12.77 3.16
N HIS A 30 -20.24 12.62 4.48
CA HIS A 30 -19.23 12.04 5.37
C HIS A 30 -18.99 10.55 5.06
N PHE A 31 -20.05 9.80 4.77
CA PHE A 31 -19.94 8.41 4.35
C PHE A 31 -19.10 8.26 3.06
N VAL A 32 -19.41 9.04 2.04
CA VAL A 32 -18.64 9.07 0.79
C VAL A 32 -17.17 9.44 1.03
N LYS A 33 -16.90 10.46 1.89
CA LYS A 33 -15.54 10.86 2.24
C LYS A 33 -14.78 9.77 3.00
N MET A 34 -15.44 9.08 3.91
CA MET A 34 -14.88 7.94 4.65
C MET A 34 -14.45 6.82 3.69
N VAL A 35 -15.32 6.43 2.76
CA VAL A 35 -15.01 5.40 1.75
C VAL A 35 -13.87 5.84 0.83
N HIS A 36 -13.84 7.12 0.42
CA HIS A 36 -12.72 7.68 -0.32
C HIS A 36 -11.39 7.45 0.42
N ASN A 37 -11.33 7.71 1.73
CA ASN A 37 -10.13 7.47 2.51
C ASN A 37 -9.79 5.98 2.65
N GLY A 38 -10.79 5.10 2.70
CA GLY A 38 -10.56 3.66 2.62
C GLY A 38 -9.87 3.25 1.31
N ILE A 39 -10.32 3.80 0.17
CA ILE A 39 -9.68 3.59 -1.13
C ILE A 39 -8.26 4.14 -1.13
N GLU A 40 -8.03 5.32 -0.56
CA GLU A 40 -6.71 5.93 -0.43
C GLU A 40 -5.73 5.02 0.33
N TYR A 41 -6.16 4.36 1.42
CA TYR A 41 -5.34 3.37 2.15
C TYR A 41 -4.91 2.22 1.23
N GLY A 42 -5.83 1.69 0.42
CA GLY A 42 -5.54 0.62 -0.53
C GLY A 42 -4.53 1.06 -1.61
N MET A 43 -4.69 2.26 -2.15
CA MET A 43 -3.76 2.83 -3.13
C MET A 43 -2.36 3.04 -2.55
N MET A 44 -2.26 3.62 -1.35
CA MET A 44 -0.99 3.80 -0.64
C MET A 44 -0.28 2.48 -0.42
N GLN A 45 -0.99 1.45 0.02
CA GLN A 45 -0.43 0.13 0.25
C GLN A 45 0.08 -0.50 -1.04
N ALA A 46 -0.68 -0.41 -2.13
CA ALA A 46 -0.29 -0.95 -3.42
C ALA A 46 0.99 -0.28 -3.98
N TYR A 47 1.11 1.04 -3.87
CA TYR A 47 2.34 1.74 -4.26
C TYR A 47 3.52 1.33 -3.38
N ALA A 48 3.35 1.27 -2.07
CA ALA A 48 4.41 0.90 -1.14
C ALA A 48 4.93 -0.52 -1.41
N GLU A 49 4.04 -1.49 -1.61
CA GLU A 49 4.40 -2.86 -1.94
C GLU A 49 5.10 -2.97 -3.30
N GLY A 50 4.55 -2.32 -4.33
CA GLY A 50 5.14 -2.32 -5.67
C GLY A 50 6.54 -1.69 -5.70
N LEU A 51 6.73 -0.54 -5.05
CA LEU A 51 8.04 0.11 -4.93
C LEU A 51 9.01 -0.74 -4.11
N ASN A 52 8.54 -1.43 -3.06
CA ASN A 52 9.37 -2.34 -2.28
C ASN A 52 9.81 -3.57 -3.10
N VAL A 53 8.96 -4.10 -3.98
CA VAL A 53 9.36 -5.16 -4.93
C VAL A 53 10.48 -4.67 -5.83
N ILE A 54 10.36 -3.47 -6.40
CA ILE A 54 11.40 -2.89 -7.26
C ILE A 54 12.70 -2.64 -6.47
N LYS A 55 12.61 -2.11 -5.25
CA LYS A 55 13.76 -1.91 -4.35
C LYS A 55 14.54 -3.20 -4.10
N ASN A 56 13.86 -4.33 -4.03
CA ASN A 56 14.45 -5.64 -3.79
C ASN A 56 14.76 -6.43 -5.08
N ALA A 57 14.64 -5.84 -6.26
CA ALA A 57 14.93 -6.49 -7.53
C ALA A 57 16.41 -6.87 -7.72
N ASN A 58 17.27 -6.52 -6.77
CA ASN A 58 18.69 -6.91 -6.71
C ASN A 58 18.97 -8.06 -5.74
N VAL A 59 17.95 -8.73 -5.24
CA VAL A 59 18.11 -9.81 -4.26
C VAL A 59 19.05 -10.94 -4.74
N GLY A 60 19.13 -11.16 -6.05
CA GLY A 60 20.05 -12.15 -6.65
C GLY A 60 21.54 -11.82 -6.50
N LYS A 61 21.91 -10.59 -6.14
CA LYS A 61 23.29 -10.20 -5.82
C LYS A 61 23.70 -10.49 -4.38
N ARG A 62 22.71 -10.81 -3.51
CA ARG A 62 22.95 -11.05 -2.08
C ARG A 62 23.32 -12.49 -1.82
N THR A 63 24.17 -12.71 -0.83
CA THR A 63 24.45 -14.06 -0.32
C THR A 63 23.23 -14.53 0.49
N HIS A 64 22.66 -15.66 0.13
CA HIS A 64 21.55 -16.28 0.85
C HIS A 64 22.05 -17.51 1.61
N GLU A 65 21.64 -17.62 2.88
CA GLU A 65 21.79 -18.87 3.61
C GLU A 65 20.95 -19.96 2.96
N LYS A 66 21.56 -21.13 2.74
CA LYS A 66 20.88 -22.31 2.21
C LYS A 66 20.77 -23.33 3.31
N ASP A 67 19.60 -23.46 3.88
CA ASP A 67 19.29 -24.49 4.86
C ASP A 67 17.89 -25.07 4.64
N ALA A 68 17.50 -26.05 5.46
CA ALA A 68 16.19 -26.69 5.35
C ALA A 68 15.00 -25.78 5.65
N GLU A 69 15.23 -24.58 6.23
CA GLU A 69 14.19 -23.65 6.65
C GLU A 69 14.09 -22.41 5.72
N THR A 70 15.03 -22.28 4.78
CA THR A 70 15.09 -21.14 3.86
C THR A 70 14.71 -21.58 2.46
N SER A 71 13.65 -21.01 1.91
CA SER A 71 13.29 -21.23 0.51
C SER A 71 14.37 -20.63 -0.39
N PRO A 72 15.03 -21.42 -1.26
CA PRO A 72 16.08 -20.88 -2.13
C PRO A 72 15.50 -19.94 -3.18
N LEU A 73 16.25 -18.89 -3.49
CA LEU A 73 15.93 -18.02 -4.61
C LEU A 73 16.08 -18.81 -5.92
N ARG A 74 15.00 -18.87 -6.71
CA ARG A 74 15.03 -19.47 -8.05
C ARG A 74 15.56 -18.44 -9.05
N ASN A 75 16.49 -18.85 -9.91
CA ASN A 75 17.04 -18.03 -10.99
C ASN A 75 17.55 -16.66 -10.50
N PRO A 76 18.51 -16.62 -9.56
CA PRO A 76 19.04 -15.37 -8.99
C PRO A 76 19.57 -14.39 -10.05
N GLU A 77 19.97 -14.91 -11.23
CA GLU A 77 20.40 -14.13 -12.37
C GLU A 77 19.34 -13.17 -12.92
N TYR A 78 18.06 -13.45 -12.66
CA TYR A 78 16.94 -12.59 -13.09
C TYR A 78 16.59 -11.50 -12.06
N PHE A 79 17.29 -11.45 -10.92
CA PHE A 79 17.03 -10.50 -9.83
C PHE A 79 18.29 -9.72 -9.46
N GLN A 80 18.88 -9.04 -10.46
CA GLN A 80 20.14 -8.31 -10.30
C GLN A 80 20.02 -6.82 -10.70
N TYR A 81 18.83 -6.26 -10.61
CA TYR A 81 18.54 -4.90 -11.05
C TYR A 81 18.67 -3.90 -9.90
N ASP A 82 19.57 -2.92 -10.04
CA ASP A 82 19.64 -1.75 -9.16
C ASP A 82 18.89 -0.61 -9.84
N MET A 83 17.68 -0.33 -9.36
CA MET A 83 16.81 0.67 -9.95
C MET A 83 16.74 1.92 -9.07
N ASN A 84 16.72 3.08 -9.70
CA ASN A 84 16.42 4.34 -9.04
C ASN A 84 14.91 4.48 -8.87
N LEU A 85 14.41 4.35 -7.65
CA LEU A 85 12.97 4.43 -7.36
C LEU A 85 12.39 5.81 -7.63
N ALA A 86 13.15 6.88 -7.42
CA ALA A 86 12.70 8.24 -7.70
C ALA A 86 12.43 8.42 -9.19
N ASP A 87 13.33 7.93 -10.05
CA ASP A 87 13.17 8.01 -11.50
C ASP A 87 11.98 7.13 -11.98
N VAL A 88 11.81 5.95 -11.41
CA VAL A 88 10.66 5.08 -11.72
C VAL A 88 9.34 5.77 -11.36
N ALA A 89 9.23 6.31 -10.16
CA ALA A 89 8.05 7.03 -9.71
C ALA A 89 7.79 8.29 -10.56
N GLU A 90 8.85 9.01 -10.95
CA GLU A 90 8.77 10.18 -11.82
C GLU A 90 8.22 9.84 -13.21
N VAL A 91 8.66 8.74 -13.82
CA VAL A 91 8.12 8.27 -15.10
C VAL A 91 6.64 7.90 -14.97
N TRP A 92 6.29 7.16 -13.93
CA TRP A 92 4.91 6.70 -13.74
C TRP A 92 3.93 7.85 -13.48
N ARG A 93 4.33 8.86 -12.71
CA ARG A 93 3.45 10.01 -12.44
C ARG A 93 3.16 10.85 -13.68
N ARG A 94 4.07 10.86 -14.67
CA ARG A 94 3.93 11.68 -15.89
C ARG A 94 3.00 11.09 -16.93
N GLY A 95 2.84 9.79 -17.01
CA GLY A 95 2.04 9.22 -18.08
C GLY A 95 1.81 7.71 -17.98
N SER A 96 1.37 7.22 -16.82
CA SER A 96 0.96 5.83 -16.67
C SER A 96 -0.46 5.71 -16.10
N VAL A 97 -1.03 4.51 -16.20
CA VAL A 97 -2.37 4.20 -15.66
C VAL A 97 -2.44 4.33 -14.13
N VAL A 98 -1.30 4.28 -13.44
CA VAL A 98 -1.22 4.46 -11.97
C VAL A 98 -0.94 5.92 -11.59
N ALA A 99 -0.94 6.86 -12.53
CA ALA A 99 -0.76 8.26 -12.24
C ALA A 99 -1.87 8.81 -11.33
N SER A 100 -1.49 9.52 -10.29
CA SER A 100 -2.40 10.14 -9.32
C SER A 100 -1.68 11.25 -8.55
N TRP A 101 -2.42 12.12 -7.88
CA TRP A 101 -1.81 13.08 -6.95
C TRP A 101 -1.00 12.38 -5.84
N LEU A 102 -1.47 11.22 -5.36
CA LEU A 102 -0.74 10.43 -4.38
C LEU A 102 0.63 9.95 -4.91
N LEU A 103 0.70 9.57 -6.18
CA LEU A 103 1.97 9.21 -6.81
C LEU A 103 2.86 10.42 -7.05
N ASP A 104 2.31 11.60 -7.33
CA ASP A 104 3.07 12.86 -7.39
C ASP A 104 3.81 13.13 -6.08
N LEU A 105 3.09 13.01 -4.95
CA LEU A 105 3.67 13.17 -3.61
C LEU A 105 4.71 12.10 -3.29
N THR A 106 4.48 10.86 -3.72
CA THR A 106 5.44 9.76 -3.56
C THR A 106 6.73 10.01 -4.34
N ALA A 107 6.63 10.45 -5.59
CA ALA A 107 7.79 10.77 -6.40
C ALA A 107 8.59 11.94 -5.81
N GLN A 108 7.92 12.95 -5.28
CA GLN A 108 8.57 14.06 -4.59
C GLN A 108 9.34 13.56 -3.35
N ALA A 109 8.70 12.76 -2.49
CA ALA A 109 9.33 12.23 -1.29
C ALA A 109 10.58 11.39 -1.62
N LEU A 110 10.52 10.55 -2.66
CA LEU A 110 11.66 9.73 -3.09
C LEU A 110 12.78 10.57 -3.74
N ALA A 111 12.45 11.69 -4.38
CA ALA A 111 13.46 12.62 -4.92
C ALA A 111 14.20 13.37 -3.80
N GLU A 112 13.48 13.75 -2.74
CA GLU A 112 14.05 14.43 -1.57
C GLU A 112 14.86 13.48 -0.67
N SER A 113 14.36 12.27 -0.45
CA SER A 113 14.99 11.23 0.38
C SER A 113 14.86 9.84 -0.26
N PRO A 114 15.82 9.41 -1.11
CA PRO A 114 15.71 8.15 -1.86
C PRO A 114 15.60 6.89 -0.99
N THR A 115 16.10 6.93 0.24
CA THR A 115 16.07 5.81 1.20
C THR A 115 14.97 5.96 2.25
N LEU A 116 14.34 7.13 2.35
CA LEU A 116 13.32 7.48 3.33
C LEU A 116 13.78 7.27 4.79
N ASP A 117 15.07 7.50 5.07
CA ASP A 117 15.68 7.21 6.37
C ASP A 117 15.12 8.07 7.52
N ASP A 118 14.47 9.18 7.21
CA ASP A 118 13.79 10.06 8.18
C ASP A 118 12.48 9.44 8.73
N PHE A 119 12.02 8.33 8.17
CA PHE A 119 10.77 7.67 8.55
C PHE A 119 11.03 6.34 9.25
N SER A 120 10.41 6.13 10.41
CA SER A 120 10.53 4.88 11.19
C SER A 120 9.72 3.70 10.63
N GLY A 121 8.90 3.93 9.61
CA GLY A 121 8.01 2.91 9.04
C GLY A 121 6.75 2.61 9.86
N LYS A 122 6.50 3.34 10.96
CA LYS A 122 5.26 3.21 11.74
C LYS A 122 4.15 4.06 11.12
N VAL A 123 3.10 3.41 10.66
CA VAL A 123 1.99 4.07 9.95
C VAL A 123 0.75 4.10 10.81
N SER A 124 0.29 5.31 11.16
CA SER A 124 -0.95 5.52 11.89
C SER A 124 -2.17 5.37 11.00
N ASP A 125 -3.30 5.07 11.59
CA ASP A 125 -4.62 5.20 10.99
C ASP A 125 -5.44 6.24 11.75
N SER A 126 -6.19 7.08 11.04
CA SER A 126 -7.04 8.14 11.63
C SER A 126 -8.50 7.72 11.79
N GLY A 127 -8.81 6.45 11.56
CA GLY A 127 -10.11 5.83 11.81
C GLY A 127 -10.93 5.55 10.54
N GLU A 128 -10.75 6.29 9.46
CA GLU A 128 -11.59 6.16 8.25
C GLU A 128 -11.48 4.77 7.62
N GLY A 129 -10.30 4.17 7.60
CA GLY A 129 -10.12 2.79 7.12
C GLY A 129 -10.87 1.77 7.98
N ARG A 130 -10.91 1.98 9.30
CA ARG A 130 -11.70 1.15 10.23
C ARG A 130 -13.19 1.28 9.97
N TRP A 131 -13.70 2.52 9.88
CA TRP A 131 -15.11 2.78 9.65
C TRP A 131 -15.58 2.28 8.29
N THR A 132 -14.74 2.39 7.25
CA THR A 132 -15.03 1.81 5.93
C THR A 132 -15.14 0.29 6.01
N ALA A 133 -14.23 -0.38 6.72
CA ALA A 133 -14.28 -1.83 6.91
C ALA A 133 -15.51 -2.27 7.73
N GLN A 134 -15.88 -1.51 8.77
CA GLN A 134 -17.08 -1.76 9.57
C GLN A 134 -18.37 -1.59 8.74
N ALA A 135 -18.46 -0.52 7.97
CA ALA A 135 -19.59 -0.30 7.06
C ALA A 135 -19.72 -1.44 6.05
N ALA A 136 -18.60 -1.89 5.45
CA ALA A 136 -18.59 -3.00 4.53
C ALA A 136 -19.07 -4.33 5.16
N ILE A 137 -18.76 -4.56 6.44
CA ILE A 137 -19.27 -5.73 7.19
C ILE A 137 -20.78 -5.64 7.36
N GLU A 138 -21.32 -4.49 7.78
CA GLU A 138 -22.76 -4.28 7.94
C GLU A 138 -23.52 -4.40 6.62
N GLU A 139 -22.91 -3.96 5.52
CA GLU A 139 -23.46 -4.02 4.17
C GLU A 139 -23.32 -5.40 3.51
N GLY A 140 -22.51 -6.32 4.09
CA GLY A 140 -22.16 -7.60 3.48
C GLY A 140 -21.26 -7.48 2.25
N VAL A 141 -20.46 -6.41 2.14
CA VAL A 141 -19.59 -6.13 1.00
C VAL A 141 -18.14 -6.58 1.29
N PRO A 142 -17.52 -7.40 0.43
CA PRO A 142 -16.15 -7.84 0.63
C PRO A 142 -15.15 -6.73 0.28
N THR A 143 -14.30 -6.32 1.25
CA THR A 143 -13.28 -5.27 1.10
C THR A 143 -11.87 -5.78 1.40
N ARG A 144 -11.44 -6.83 0.69
CA ARG A 144 -10.16 -7.52 0.94
C ARG A 144 -8.95 -6.58 0.87
N VAL A 145 -8.87 -5.74 -0.15
CA VAL A 145 -7.75 -4.80 -0.35
C VAL A 145 -7.72 -3.75 0.75
N LEU A 146 -8.85 -3.14 1.04
CA LEU A 146 -8.97 -2.09 2.07
C LEU A 146 -8.66 -2.64 3.46
N SER A 147 -9.18 -3.82 3.79
CA SER A 147 -8.91 -4.48 5.08
C SER A 147 -7.45 -4.87 5.22
N ALA A 148 -6.82 -5.42 4.18
CA ALA A 148 -5.39 -5.74 4.20
C ALA A 148 -4.53 -4.49 4.42
N SER A 149 -4.83 -3.38 3.74
CA SER A 149 -4.11 -2.12 3.92
C SER A 149 -4.25 -1.54 5.32
N LEU A 150 -5.42 -1.68 5.95
CA LEU A 150 -5.64 -1.30 7.35
C LEU A 150 -4.80 -2.17 8.31
N TYR A 151 -4.80 -3.49 8.11
CA TYR A 151 -4.05 -4.43 8.95
C TYR A 151 -2.54 -4.24 8.81
N SER A 152 -2.02 -3.90 7.62
CA SER A 152 -0.62 -3.53 7.44
C SER A 152 -0.21 -2.34 8.31
N ARG A 153 -1.12 -1.38 8.55
CA ARG A 153 -0.86 -0.27 9.49
C ARG A 153 -0.79 -0.76 10.94
N PHE A 154 -1.60 -1.73 11.33
CA PHE A 154 -1.51 -2.35 12.66
C PHE A 154 -0.19 -3.10 12.82
N ASP A 155 0.20 -3.88 11.82
CA ASP A 155 1.46 -4.62 11.80
C ASP A 155 2.67 -3.69 11.92
N SER A 156 2.66 -2.56 11.21
CA SER A 156 3.74 -1.56 11.25
C SER A 156 4.00 -0.98 12.64
N ARG A 157 3.01 -1.07 13.54
CA ARG A 157 3.10 -0.59 14.93
C ARG A 157 3.36 -1.71 15.94
N GLY A 158 3.61 -2.93 15.48
CA GLY A 158 3.92 -4.09 16.32
C GLY A 158 2.70 -4.80 16.89
N ALA A 159 1.48 -4.53 16.40
CA ALA A 159 0.26 -5.17 16.90
C ALA A 159 0.22 -6.70 16.64
N ASN A 160 1.10 -7.20 15.77
CA ASN A 160 1.23 -8.61 15.42
C ASN A 160 2.34 -9.36 16.19
N GLU A 161 3.05 -8.72 17.12
CA GLU A 161 4.20 -9.32 17.81
C GLU A 161 3.84 -10.65 18.50
N PHE A 162 2.73 -10.67 19.27
CA PHE A 162 2.33 -11.88 19.97
C PHE A 162 1.91 -13.01 19.02
N GLN A 163 1.16 -12.71 17.95
CA GLN A 163 0.78 -13.73 16.97
C GLN A 163 2.00 -14.33 16.28
N ASN A 164 3.02 -13.53 15.96
CA ASN A 164 4.27 -14.01 15.38
C ASN A 164 5.04 -14.92 16.37
N LYS A 165 5.07 -14.57 17.66
CA LYS A 165 5.64 -15.45 18.72
C LYS A 165 4.91 -16.78 18.81
N VAL A 166 3.58 -16.80 18.70
CA VAL A 166 2.80 -18.05 18.68
C VAL A 166 3.14 -18.89 17.46
N LEU A 167 3.28 -18.29 16.28
CA LEU A 167 3.68 -19.01 15.06
C LEU A 167 5.08 -19.65 15.20
N SER A 168 6.05 -18.91 15.72
CA SER A 168 7.41 -19.41 15.99
C SER A 168 7.37 -20.57 17.01
N ALA A 169 6.61 -20.42 18.07
CA ALA A 169 6.46 -21.46 19.09
C ALA A 169 5.84 -22.76 18.52
N MET A 170 4.80 -22.63 17.68
CA MET A 170 4.20 -23.78 17.01
C MET A 170 5.19 -24.49 16.08
N ARG A 171 5.94 -23.73 15.25
CA ARG A 171 6.97 -24.30 14.35
C ARG A 171 8.04 -25.06 15.14
N LYS A 172 8.48 -24.53 16.26
CA LYS A 172 9.41 -25.20 17.15
C LYS A 172 8.81 -26.49 17.73
N ALA A 173 7.55 -26.46 18.16
CA ALA A 173 6.90 -27.59 18.85
C ALA A 173 6.67 -28.79 17.93
N PHE A 174 6.22 -28.56 16.69
CA PHE A 174 5.92 -29.69 15.78
C PHE A 174 7.09 -30.07 14.87
N GLY A 175 7.98 -29.13 14.52
CA GLY A 175 9.04 -29.34 13.53
C GLY A 175 10.46 -29.21 14.08
N GLY A 176 10.63 -28.85 15.36
CA GLY A 176 11.96 -28.59 15.94
C GLY A 176 12.66 -27.37 15.36
N HIS A 177 11.95 -26.52 14.56
CA HIS A 177 12.51 -25.34 13.93
C HIS A 177 12.82 -24.25 14.96
N HIS A 178 14.08 -23.86 15.06
CA HIS A 178 14.49 -22.77 15.93
C HIS A 178 14.39 -21.43 15.20
N GLU A 179 13.91 -20.41 15.94
CA GLU A 179 13.86 -19.05 15.41
C GLU A 179 15.30 -18.55 15.11
N LYS A 180 15.52 -18.05 13.89
CA LYS A 180 16.78 -17.41 13.53
C LYS A 180 16.84 -16.02 14.17
N LYS A 181 17.95 -15.67 14.79
CA LYS A 181 18.20 -14.37 15.40
C LYS A 181 18.63 -13.34 14.35
#